data_89dfaa8f524eb6521bc9fd62d38bc7c3
#
_entry.id   89dfaa8f524eb6521bc9fd62d38bc7c3
#
_cell.length_a   1.000
_cell.length_b   1.000
_cell.length_c   1.000
_cell.angle_alpha   90.00
_cell.angle_beta   90.00
_cell.angle_gamma   90.00
#
_symmetry.space_group_name_H-M   'P 1'
#
loop_
_entity.id
_entity.type
_entity.pdbx_description
1 polymer ?
#
loop_
_entity_poly.entity_id
_entity_poly.type
_entity_poly.pdbx_seq_one_letter_code
_entity_poly.pdbx_strand_id
1 'polypeptide(L)'
;MKRNEFLKTSSMLVAGSMFSPLISCTSQAKNVRKNWAGNYQYQAPEYYEPKTVDELLTVMKRAGKRKALGSCHCFNDIADSPLAQISTKNFNKLLSIDEQAMTVTVEAGARYGQFAPELDKKGYALHNLASLPHISVAGACATATHGSGVKNGNLSSAVSGLELVTAKGDVVNLTRANDAQLFNGAVVGLGALGIITKMTLDIQKTYQVRQDLFQDLPLQSLLDHFEEILASGYSVSLFTDWQDKKISQVWVKRKVEADTKSMGPDLFGAKAATKNLHPITKLSAENCTEQMGVPGPWYERLPHFKMGFTPSSGEELQSEYFVPKMHAVEAFQALEKMGSIIYPQLMISEIRTIAADSFWMSPCRNQDSVAFHFTWKQNWEEVSKILPQIEAELAPFNARPHWGKLFKVDPKVLKERYEMLPEFLQLARMYDPQGHFRNKFLDLNIYVR
;
A
#
# COMPACT_ATOMS: atom_id res chain seq x y z
N MET A 1 25.28 -25.94 -28.74
CA MET A 1 25.82 -25.38 -30.00
C MET A 1 26.35 -23.98 -29.72
N LYS A 2 27.54 -23.68 -30.23
CA LYS A 2 28.34 -22.52 -29.79
C LYS A 2 27.91 -21.21 -30.48
N ARG A 3 28.04 -20.16 -29.74
CA ARG A 3 27.59 -18.75 -29.93
C ARG A 3 28.29 -17.97 -31.11
N ASN A 4 28.92 -18.61 -32.09
CA ASN A 4 29.83 -17.95 -33.03
C ASN A 4 29.52 -18.09 -34.52
N GLU A 5 28.27 -18.30 -34.90
CA GLU A 5 27.95 -18.47 -36.37
C GLU A 5 26.95 -17.44 -36.92
N PHE A 6 26.70 -16.32 -36.22
CA PHE A 6 25.73 -15.32 -36.74
C PHE A 6 26.38 -14.01 -37.25
N LEU A 7 27.68 -13.99 -37.44
CA LEU A 7 28.39 -12.77 -37.90
C LEU A 7 29.26 -13.02 -39.14
N LYS A 8 28.70 -13.51 -40.22
CA LYS A 8 29.32 -13.42 -41.55
C LYS A 8 28.22 -13.62 -42.62
N THR A 9 27.70 -12.54 -43.14
CA THR A 9 27.29 -12.35 -44.52
C THR A 9 26.46 -11.07 -44.61
N SER A 10 27.05 -10.00 -45.10
CA SER A 10 26.43 -8.96 -45.92
C SER A 10 27.43 -7.82 -46.12
N SER A 11 28.24 -7.97 -47.16
CA SER A 11 28.92 -6.84 -47.76
C SER A 11 28.54 -6.83 -49.23
N MET A 12 28.26 -5.62 -49.74
CA MET A 12 28.16 -5.18 -51.15
C MET A 12 26.80 -5.36 -51.83
N LEU A 13 26.14 -4.22 -52.04
CA LEU A 13 25.93 -3.65 -53.39
C LEU A 13 25.48 -2.18 -53.27
N VAL A 14 26.33 -1.27 -53.72
CA VAL A 14 26.06 0.16 -53.93
C VAL A 14 25.62 0.29 -55.41
N ALA A 15 24.50 0.91 -55.69
CA ALA A 15 24.28 1.77 -56.87
C ALA A 15 22.89 2.45 -56.81
N GLY A 16 22.88 3.74 -56.65
CA GLY A 16 22.20 4.78 -57.45
C GLY A 16 20.67 4.86 -57.44
N SER A 17 20.12 5.86 -56.83
CA SER A 17 19.39 6.98 -57.46
C SER A 17 18.15 7.45 -56.68
N MET A 18 18.10 8.76 -56.55
CA MET A 18 16.95 9.68 -56.44
C MET A 18 16.22 9.84 -55.11
N PHE A 19 16.42 11.02 -54.57
CA PHE A 19 15.71 11.67 -53.48
C PHE A 19 14.19 11.61 -53.63
N SER A 20 13.53 11.04 -52.61
CA SER A 20 12.20 11.40 -52.18
C SER A 20 12.23 11.45 -50.64
N PRO A 21 11.78 12.50 -49.99
CA PRO A 21 11.71 12.51 -48.52
C PRO A 21 10.56 11.60 -48.10
N LEU A 22 10.88 10.34 -47.86
CA LEU A 22 10.00 9.47 -47.08
C LEU A 22 9.99 10.05 -45.64
N ILE A 23 8.91 10.75 -45.32
CA ILE A 23 8.54 11.03 -43.95
C ILE A 23 8.32 9.65 -43.32
N SER A 24 9.38 9.14 -42.69
CA SER A 24 9.31 7.97 -41.82
C SER A 24 8.50 8.39 -40.60
N CYS A 25 7.21 8.16 -40.64
CA CYS A 25 6.41 8.03 -39.42
C CYS A 25 6.89 6.79 -38.68
N THR A 26 7.99 6.90 -37.96
CA THR A 26 8.29 5.97 -36.89
C THR A 26 7.20 6.18 -35.87
N SER A 27 6.19 5.33 -35.85
CA SER A 27 5.32 5.15 -34.69
C SER A 27 6.25 4.75 -33.55
N GLN A 28 6.64 5.72 -32.69
CA GLN A 28 7.20 5.41 -31.40
C GLN A 28 6.17 4.50 -30.75
N ALA A 29 6.52 3.23 -30.55
CA ALA A 29 5.74 2.33 -29.75
C ALA A 29 5.51 3.07 -28.41
N LYS A 30 4.26 3.49 -28.13
CA LYS A 30 3.91 4.15 -26.87
C LYS A 30 4.35 3.19 -25.79
N ASN A 31 5.33 3.57 -24.99
CA ASN A 31 5.75 2.81 -23.81
C ASN A 31 4.53 2.69 -22.90
N VAL A 32 3.90 1.52 -22.94
CA VAL A 32 2.70 1.21 -22.15
C VAL A 32 3.12 1.12 -20.70
N ARG A 33 2.75 2.12 -19.90
CA ARG A 33 2.99 2.10 -18.45
C ARG A 33 1.86 1.38 -17.75
N LYS A 34 2.22 0.42 -16.90
CA LYS A 34 1.28 -0.33 -16.06
C LYS A 34 1.58 -0.12 -14.58
N ASN A 35 0.58 -0.40 -13.75
CA ASN A 35 0.80 -0.52 -12.31
C ASN A 35 1.65 -1.78 -12.00
N TRP A 36 2.07 -1.92 -10.74
CA TRP A 36 2.94 -3.01 -10.31
C TRP A 36 2.38 -4.41 -10.64
N ALA A 37 1.08 -4.64 -10.40
CA ALA A 37 0.44 -5.93 -10.65
C ALA A 37 0.11 -6.18 -12.14
N GLY A 38 0.31 -5.19 -13.02
CA GLY A 38 0.03 -5.32 -14.45
C GLY A 38 -1.46 -5.28 -14.83
N ASN A 39 -2.37 -5.20 -13.85
CA ASN A 39 -3.82 -5.21 -14.09
C ASN A 39 -4.38 -3.87 -14.59
N TYR A 40 -3.67 -2.77 -14.39
CA TYR A 40 -4.08 -1.44 -14.82
C TYR A 40 -3.03 -0.78 -15.73
N GLN A 41 -3.49 -0.26 -16.86
CA GLN A 41 -2.67 0.51 -17.78
C GLN A 41 -2.99 1.98 -17.64
N TYR A 42 -1.97 2.80 -17.29
CA TYR A 42 -2.10 4.24 -17.17
C TYR A 42 -2.40 4.89 -18.54
N GLN A 43 -3.33 5.84 -18.51
CA GLN A 43 -3.84 6.53 -19.70
C GLN A 43 -3.08 7.82 -20.02
N ALA A 44 -2.41 8.42 -19.03
CA ALA A 44 -1.72 9.70 -19.17
C ALA A 44 -0.72 9.68 -20.35
N PRO A 45 -0.90 10.52 -21.39
CA PRO A 45 0.02 10.60 -22.51
C PRO A 45 1.35 11.25 -22.14
N GLU A 46 1.35 12.15 -21.15
CA GLU A 46 2.55 12.83 -20.68
C GLU A 46 3.07 12.21 -19.39
N TYR A 47 4.40 12.07 -19.29
CA TYR A 47 5.05 11.50 -18.14
C TYR A 47 6.31 12.28 -17.80
N TYR A 48 6.37 12.78 -16.57
CA TYR A 48 7.46 13.61 -16.08
C TYR A 48 8.16 12.95 -14.90
N GLU A 49 9.49 13.07 -14.84
CA GLU A 49 10.34 12.52 -13.79
C GLU A 49 11.27 13.60 -13.22
N PRO A 50 10.73 14.65 -12.58
CA PRO A 50 11.54 15.72 -12.01
C PRO A 50 12.53 15.17 -10.97
N LYS A 51 13.73 15.72 -10.97
CA LYS A 51 14.81 15.38 -10.03
C LYS A 51 14.96 16.40 -8.90
N THR A 52 14.40 17.59 -9.07
CA THR A 52 14.43 18.67 -8.11
C THR A 52 13.07 19.32 -7.99
N VAL A 53 12.85 20.07 -6.90
CA VAL A 53 11.63 20.86 -6.72
C VAL A 53 11.49 21.92 -7.82
N ASP A 54 12.58 22.52 -8.28
CA ASP A 54 12.58 23.52 -9.36
C ASP A 54 12.12 22.91 -10.70
N GLU A 55 12.59 21.70 -11.01
CA GLU A 55 12.09 20.95 -12.18
C GLU A 55 10.59 20.61 -12.02
N LEU A 56 10.15 20.21 -10.82
CA LEU A 56 8.74 19.99 -10.52
C LEU A 56 7.94 21.28 -10.73
N LEU A 57 8.39 22.41 -10.18
CA LEU A 57 7.74 23.72 -10.36
C LEU A 57 7.63 24.11 -11.83
N THR A 58 8.61 23.76 -12.63
CA THR A 58 8.57 23.99 -14.10
C THR A 58 7.48 23.16 -14.76
N VAL A 59 7.31 21.90 -14.36
CA VAL A 59 6.21 21.04 -14.82
C VAL A 59 4.86 21.57 -14.35
N MET A 60 4.78 22.09 -13.11
CA MET A 60 3.55 22.63 -12.52
C MET A 60 3.02 23.89 -13.23
N LYS A 61 3.86 24.63 -13.96
CA LYS A 61 3.43 25.79 -14.79
C LYS A 61 2.62 25.39 -16.02
N ARG A 62 2.68 24.10 -16.43
CA ARG A 62 1.89 23.61 -17.57
C ARG A 62 0.41 23.54 -17.20
N ALA A 63 -0.47 23.85 -18.13
CA ALA A 63 -1.91 23.73 -17.93
C ALA A 63 -2.36 22.25 -17.96
N GLY A 64 -3.50 21.94 -17.34
CA GLY A 64 -4.20 20.67 -17.48
C GLY A 64 -4.11 19.73 -16.28
N LYS A 65 -4.74 18.59 -16.44
CA LYS A 65 -4.87 17.54 -15.40
C LYS A 65 -3.55 16.83 -15.17
N ARG A 66 -3.25 16.53 -13.90
CA ARG A 66 -2.02 15.84 -13.49
C ARG A 66 -2.20 15.02 -12.23
N LYS A 67 -1.41 13.97 -12.05
CA LYS A 67 -1.38 13.17 -10.81
C LYS A 67 0.04 12.83 -10.42
N ALA A 68 0.29 12.79 -9.12
CA ALA A 68 1.51 12.19 -8.59
C ALA A 68 1.49 10.67 -8.83
N LEU A 69 2.64 10.12 -9.21
CA LEU A 69 2.86 8.68 -9.33
C LEU A 69 4.02 8.27 -8.42
N GLY A 70 3.74 7.46 -7.41
CA GLY A 70 4.73 6.86 -6.54
C GLY A 70 5.28 5.53 -7.09
N SER A 71 5.23 4.47 -6.28
CA SER A 71 5.74 3.13 -6.62
C SER A 71 4.77 2.26 -7.43
N CYS A 72 3.68 2.80 -7.96
CA CYS A 72 2.71 2.12 -8.82
C CYS A 72 1.95 0.95 -8.17
N HIS A 73 1.82 0.89 -6.85
CA HIS A 73 1.20 -0.25 -6.14
C HIS A 73 -0.32 -0.17 -5.98
N CYS A 74 -1.00 0.88 -6.48
CA CYS A 74 -2.46 0.91 -6.48
C CYS A 74 -3.02 0.00 -7.58
N PHE A 75 -4.10 -0.73 -7.27
CA PHE A 75 -4.78 -1.67 -8.18
C PHE A 75 -5.86 -1.00 -9.04
N ASN A 76 -6.16 0.27 -8.77
CA ASN A 76 -7.17 1.10 -9.44
C ASN A 76 -6.54 2.35 -10.08
N ASP A 77 -7.39 3.23 -10.61
CA ASP A 77 -7.01 4.43 -11.37
C ASP A 77 -6.75 5.67 -10.50
N ILE A 78 -6.62 5.54 -9.17
CA ILE A 78 -6.39 6.69 -8.26
C ILE A 78 -5.16 7.53 -8.63
N ALA A 79 -4.09 6.90 -9.13
CA ALA A 79 -2.85 7.56 -9.53
C ALA A 79 -2.79 7.88 -11.05
N ASP A 80 -3.87 7.65 -11.80
CA ASP A 80 -3.91 7.96 -13.22
C ASP A 80 -4.38 9.40 -13.49
N SER A 81 -4.06 9.90 -14.68
CA SER A 81 -4.45 11.21 -15.15
C SER A 81 -4.84 11.17 -16.62
N PRO A 82 -5.84 11.95 -17.06
CA PRO A 82 -6.15 12.04 -18.49
C PRO A 82 -5.08 12.78 -19.31
N LEU A 83 -4.14 13.51 -18.66
CA LEU A 83 -3.11 14.27 -19.38
C LEU A 83 -1.69 13.91 -18.90
N ALA A 84 -1.35 14.16 -17.62
CA ALA A 84 0.03 14.06 -17.16
C ALA A 84 0.17 13.27 -15.86
N GLN A 85 1.17 12.39 -15.80
CA GLN A 85 1.65 11.80 -14.56
C GLN A 85 3.03 12.37 -14.20
N ILE A 86 3.22 12.67 -12.91
CA ILE A 86 4.47 13.19 -12.36
C ILE A 86 5.01 12.17 -11.37
N SER A 87 6.08 11.47 -11.78
CA SER A 87 6.72 10.46 -10.95
C SER A 87 7.57 11.09 -9.85
N THR A 88 7.42 10.60 -8.64
CA THR A 88 8.26 10.99 -7.49
C THR A 88 9.48 10.10 -7.32
N LYS A 89 9.78 9.19 -8.25
CA LYS A 89 10.84 8.18 -8.10
C LYS A 89 12.24 8.74 -7.84
N ASN A 90 12.51 9.96 -8.33
CA ASN A 90 13.81 10.63 -8.14
C ASN A 90 13.90 11.38 -6.79
N PHE A 91 12.78 11.60 -6.11
CA PHE A 91 12.71 12.09 -4.73
C PHE A 91 12.83 10.91 -3.77
N ASN A 92 14.02 10.35 -3.59
CA ASN A 92 14.21 9.03 -2.97
C ASN A 92 15.23 8.97 -1.83
N LYS A 93 15.65 10.13 -1.30
CA LYS A 93 16.70 10.22 -0.28
C LYS A 93 16.13 10.26 1.14
N LEU A 94 16.90 9.73 2.11
CA LEU A 94 16.83 10.11 3.50
C LEU A 94 17.57 11.45 3.62
N LEU A 95 16.90 12.50 4.10
CA LEU A 95 17.41 13.86 4.12
C LEU A 95 18.06 14.19 5.47
N SER A 96 17.37 13.93 6.57
CA SER A 96 17.86 14.24 7.92
C SER A 96 17.21 13.37 8.97
N ILE A 97 17.90 13.21 10.11
CA ILE A 97 17.36 12.67 11.35
C ILE A 97 17.49 13.77 12.41
N ASP A 98 16.39 14.09 13.06
CA ASP A 98 16.37 14.95 14.25
C ASP A 98 16.24 14.07 15.49
N GLU A 99 17.33 13.93 16.23
CA GLU A 99 17.41 13.07 17.42
C GLU A 99 16.67 13.66 18.62
N GLN A 100 16.50 15.00 18.68
CA GLN A 100 15.75 15.64 19.76
C GLN A 100 14.25 15.53 19.55
N ALA A 101 13.79 15.78 18.31
CA ALA A 101 12.38 15.63 17.94
C ALA A 101 12.00 14.16 17.71
N MET A 102 12.96 13.24 17.67
CA MET A 102 12.75 11.83 17.31
C MET A 102 12.01 11.69 15.98
N THR A 103 12.54 12.33 14.93
CA THR A 103 11.95 12.29 13.58
C THR A 103 13.00 12.02 12.49
N VAL A 104 12.55 11.48 11.38
CA VAL A 104 13.31 11.36 10.13
C VAL A 104 12.57 12.06 9.01
N THR A 105 13.27 12.89 8.24
CA THR A 105 12.75 13.50 7.02
C THR A 105 13.27 12.76 5.81
N VAL A 106 12.35 12.31 4.96
CA VAL A 106 12.64 11.61 3.71
C VAL A 106 11.97 12.31 2.53
N GLU A 107 12.54 12.15 1.36
CA GLU A 107 11.86 12.55 0.12
C GLU A 107 10.66 11.62 -0.17
N ALA A 108 9.63 12.17 -0.78
CA ALA A 108 8.30 11.55 -0.92
C ALA A 108 8.27 10.20 -1.68
N GLY A 109 9.18 10.02 -2.63
CA GLY A 109 9.33 8.81 -3.42
C GLY A 109 10.27 7.77 -2.81
N ALA A 110 10.90 8.06 -1.65
CA ALA A 110 11.71 7.09 -0.93
C ALA A 110 10.86 5.84 -0.60
N ARG A 111 11.41 4.65 -0.84
CA ARG A 111 10.74 3.40 -0.51
C ARG A 111 11.16 2.94 0.88
N TYR A 112 10.21 2.40 1.65
CA TYR A 112 10.49 1.97 3.02
C TYR A 112 11.68 1.01 3.11
N GLY A 113 11.76 0.01 2.25
CA GLY A 113 12.87 -0.96 2.25
C GLY A 113 14.22 -0.40 1.78
N GLN A 114 14.27 0.81 1.21
CA GLN A 114 15.52 1.46 0.80
C GLN A 114 16.14 2.26 1.92
N PHE A 115 15.36 3.05 2.66
CA PHE A 115 15.91 3.90 3.72
C PHE A 115 15.90 3.26 5.12
N ALA A 116 15.05 2.26 5.36
CA ALA A 116 14.95 1.59 6.66
C ALA A 116 16.28 0.96 7.14
N PRO A 117 17.11 0.31 6.28
CA PRO A 117 18.43 -0.18 6.69
C PRO A 117 19.38 0.94 7.13
N GLU A 118 19.34 2.11 6.47
CA GLU A 118 20.15 3.27 6.86
C GLU A 118 19.68 3.84 8.19
N LEU A 119 18.38 3.93 8.40
CA LEU A 119 17.78 4.40 9.65
C LEU A 119 18.15 3.46 10.82
N ASP A 120 18.05 2.15 10.62
CA ASP A 120 18.42 1.13 11.61
C ASP A 120 19.89 1.22 12.01
N LYS A 121 20.80 1.36 11.01
CA LYS A 121 22.24 1.53 11.24
C LYS A 121 22.55 2.77 12.10
N LYS A 122 21.71 3.79 12.07
CA LYS A 122 21.81 4.98 12.91
C LYS A 122 21.14 4.82 14.29
N GLY A 123 20.63 3.64 14.60
CA GLY A 123 20.03 3.31 15.89
C GLY A 123 18.55 3.64 16.01
N TYR A 124 17.82 3.83 14.89
CA TYR A 124 16.41 4.23 14.88
C TYR A 124 15.55 3.29 14.06
N ALA A 125 14.24 3.33 14.33
CA ALA A 125 13.23 2.52 13.69
C ALA A 125 11.92 3.28 13.49
N LEU A 126 11.12 2.87 12.50
CA LEU A 126 9.70 3.21 12.44
C LEU A 126 8.89 2.29 13.37
N HIS A 127 7.68 2.74 13.73
CA HIS A 127 6.78 1.93 14.58
C HIS A 127 6.28 0.68 13.85
N ASN A 128 6.02 0.77 12.54
CA ASN A 128 5.47 -0.33 11.74
C ASN A 128 5.86 -0.23 10.26
N LEU A 129 5.65 -1.31 9.53
CA LEU A 129 5.82 -1.40 8.08
C LEU A 129 4.68 -2.22 7.46
N ALA A 130 4.37 -1.94 6.20
CA ALA A 130 3.47 -2.77 5.41
C ALA A 130 4.09 -4.13 5.06
N SER A 131 3.27 -5.06 4.57
CA SER A 131 3.74 -6.37 4.08
C SER A 131 4.78 -6.26 2.97
N LEU A 132 4.73 -5.16 2.18
CA LEU A 132 5.62 -4.89 1.05
C LEU A 132 6.56 -3.70 1.36
N PRO A 133 7.89 -3.91 1.43
CA PRO A 133 8.84 -2.81 1.67
C PRO A 133 9.09 -1.94 0.43
N HIS A 134 8.56 -2.31 -0.72
CA HIS A 134 8.77 -1.69 -2.04
C HIS A 134 7.98 -0.40 -2.26
N ILE A 135 7.01 -0.08 -1.40
CA ILE A 135 6.11 1.06 -1.55
C ILE A 135 6.79 2.37 -1.16
N SER A 136 6.44 3.45 -1.87
CA SER A 136 6.93 4.80 -1.56
C SER A 136 6.19 5.41 -0.36
N VAL A 137 6.90 6.21 0.44
CA VAL A 137 6.35 6.81 1.67
C VAL A 137 5.11 7.62 1.39
N ALA A 138 5.18 8.62 0.49
CA ALA A 138 4.03 9.48 0.22
C ALA A 138 2.86 8.72 -0.41
N GLY A 139 3.14 7.74 -1.29
CA GLY A 139 2.09 6.91 -1.90
C GLY A 139 1.35 6.06 -0.87
N ALA A 140 2.08 5.44 0.05
CA ALA A 140 1.51 4.63 1.12
C ALA A 140 0.69 5.48 2.11
N CYS A 141 1.23 6.62 2.54
CA CYS A 141 0.53 7.52 3.45
C CYS A 141 -0.71 8.13 2.81
N ALA A 142 -0.66 8.53 1.54
CA ALA A 142 -1.80 9.13 0.85
C ALA A 142 -3.02 8.22 0.73
N THR A 143 -2.86 6.90 0.90
CA THR A 143 -3.93 5.89 0.83
C THR A 143 -4.15 5.13 2.13
N ALA A 144 -3.56 5.58 3.25
CA ALA A 144 -3.63 4.96 4.56
C ALA A 144 -3.19 3.49 4.57
N THR A 145 -2.15 3.15 3.81
CA THR A 145 -1.55 1.81 3.82
C THR A 145 -1.02 1.46 5.21
N HIS A 146 -1.12 0.21 5.61
CA HIS A 146 -0.86 -0.23 6.98
C HIS A 146 -0.06 -1.53 7.06
N GLY A 147 0.46 -1.82 8.24
CA GLY A 147 0.94 -3.13 8.66
C GLY A 147 -0.11 -3.86 9.48
N SER A 148 0.26 -4.44 10.62
CA SER A 148 -0.66 -5.04 11.57
C SER A 148 -0.27 -4.69 13.02
N GLY A 149 -1.23 -4.83 13.93
CA GLY A 149 -1.06 -4.75 15.38
C GLY A 149 -2.15 -3.92 16.06
N VAL A 150 -2.66 -4.44 17.17
CA VAL A 150 -3.76 -3.79 17.93
C VAL A 150 -3.41 -2.38 18.47
N LYS A 151 -2.11 -2.07 18.56
CA LYS A 151 -1.61 -0.75 19.00
C LYS A 151 -0.91 0.02 17.87
N ASN A 152 -0.84 -0.54 16.67
CA ASN A 152 -0.16 0.05 15.54
C ASN A 152 -1.18 0.73 14.61
N GLY A 153 -1.07 2.03 14.43
CA GLY A 153 -1.81 2.75 13.39
C GLY A 153 -1.31 2.40 11.98
N ASN A 154 -1.98 2.91 10.96
CA ASN A 154 -1.47 2.84 9.60
C ASN A 154 -0.16 3.62 9.44
N LEU A 155 0.51 3.53 8.29
CA LEU A 155 1.81 4.18 8.09
C LEU A 155 1.74 5.71 8.15
N SER A 156 0.56 6.28 7.88
CA SER A 156 0.32 7.72 7.96
C SER A 156 0.39 8.22 9.41
N SER A 157 0.14 7.38 10.41
CA SER A 157 0.19 7.76 11.83
C SER A 157 1.59 8.18 12.30
N ALA A 158 2.64 7.74 11.60
CA ALA A 158 4.01 8.19 11.86
C ALA A 158 4.30 9.58 11.27
N VAL A 159 3.47 10.12 10.38
CA VAL A 159 3.75 11.41 9.76
C VAL A 159 3.58 12.53 10.79
N SER A 160 4.61 13.36 10.95
CA SER A 160 4.60 14.57 11.78
C SER A 160 4.72 15.85 10.97
N GLY A 161 5.16 15.75 9.70
CA GLY A 161 5.24 16.88 8.78
C GLY A 161 5.22 16.44 7.32
N LEU A 162 4.80 17.32 6.44
CA LEU A 162 4.86 17.13 4.99
C LEU A 162 5.11 18.45 4.26
N GLU A 163 5.82 18.37 3.14
CA GLU A 163 5.97 19.43 2.16
C GLU A 163 5.27 19.00 0.87
N LEU A 164 4.42 19.88 0.33
CA LEU A 164 3.73 19.64 -0.93
C LEU A 164 3.77 20.85 -1.86
N VAL A 165 3.74 20.60 -3.16
CA VAL A 165 3.58 21.62 -4.21
C VAL A 165 2.13 21.64 -4.66
N THR A 166 1.45 22.77 -4.46
CA THR A 166 0.03 22.98 -4.84
C THR A 166 -0.15 23.07 -6.36
N ALA A 167 -1.40 23.11 -6.83
CA ALA A 167 -1.70 23.28 -8.25
C ALA A 167 -1.17 24.62 -8.83
N LYS A 168 -1.00 25.63 -7.99
CA LYS A 168 -0.44 26.95 -8.37
C LYS A 168 1.09 26.97 -8.41
N GLY A 169 1.74 25.93 -7.88
CA GLY A 169 3.19 25.88 -7.71
C GLY A 169 3.69 26.46 -6.37
N ASP A 170 2.79 26.75 -5.43
CA ASP A 170 3.19 27.17 -4.09
C ASP A 170 3.73 25.95 -3.32
N VAL A 171 4.84 26.12 -2.63
CA VAL A 171 5.39 25.11 -1.71
C VAL A 171 4.79 25.33 -0.33
N VAL A 172 4.05 24.36 0.15
CA VAL A 172 3.36 24.40 1.45
C VAL A 172 3.98 23.37 2.38
N ASN A 173 4.32 23.81 3.60
CA ASN A 173 4.77 22.94 4.68
C ASN A 173 3.67 22.87 5.73
N LEU A 174 3.26 21.66 6.11
CA LEU A 174 2.30 21.40 7.16
C LEU A 174 2.93 20.50 8.22
N THR A 175 2.66 20.83 9.47
CA THR A 175 3.12 20.00 10.60
C THR A 175 1.94 19.68 11.53
N ARG A 176 2.04 18.55 12.21
CA ARG A 176 1.05 18.14 13.22
C ARG A 176 0.94 19.17 14.34
N ALA A 177 2.06 19.80 14.71
CA ALA A 177 2.15 20.75 15.81
C ALA A 177 1.50 22.12 15.49
N ASN A 178 1.69 22.61 14.26
CA ASN A 178 1.31 23.98 13.91
C ASN A 178 -0.01 24.06 13.14
N ASP A 179 -0.36 23.03 12.39
CA ASP A 179 -1.46 23.07 11.41
C ASP A 179 -2.42 21.88 11.57
N ALA A 180 -2.66 21.43 12.80
CA ALA A 180 -3.32 20.16 13.11
C ALA A 180 -4.56 19.83 12.23
N GLN A 181 -5.43 20.79 11.97
CA GLN A 181 -6.63 20.62 11.14
C GLN A 181 -6.25 20.33 9.67
N LEU A 182 -5.48 21.23 9.05
CA LEU A 182 -5.05 21.10 7.65
C LEU A 182 -4.16 19.88 7.47
N PHE A 183 -3.29 19.62 8.43
CA PHE A 183 -2.42 18.46 8.46
C PHE A 183 -3.22 17.14 8.44
N ASN A 184 -4.23 17.00 9.32
CA ASN A 184 -5.09 15.81 9.37
C ASN A 184 -5.87 15.60 8.04
N GLY A 185 -6.18 16.66 7.33
CA GLY A 185 -6.78 16.58 5.99
C GLY A 185 -5.78 16.24 4.90
N ALA A 186 -4.50 16.60 5.07
CA ALA A 186 -3.50 16.51 4.01
C ALA A 186 -2.75 15.16 3.97
N VAL A 187 -2.52 14.49 5.11
CA VAL A 187 -1.70 13.28 5.18
C VAL A 187 -2.28 12.13 4.36
N VAL A 188 -3.58 11.82 4.54
CA VAL A 188 -4.30 10.86 3.69
C VAL A 188 -5.03 11.63 2.59
N GLY A 189 -4.24 12.30 1.74
CA GLY A 189 -4.73 13.30 0.78
C GLY A 189 -5.15 12.73 -0.58
N LEU A 190 -5.11 11.42 -0.81
CA LEU A 190 -5.54 10.74 -2.04
C LEU A 190 -4.93 11.32 -3.33
N GLY A 191 -3.81 12.07 -3.22
CA GLY A 191 -3.21 12.81 -4.32
C GLY A 191 -4.11 13.90 -4.89
N ALA A 192 -5.06 14.45 -4.09
CA ALA A 192 -6.00 15.49 -4.49
C ALA A 192 -5.52 16.91 -4.19
N LEU A 193 -4.50 17.08 -3.35
CA LEU A 193 -4.10 18.36 -2.77
C LEU A 193 -2.85 18.95 -3.42
N GLY A 194 -2.01 18.13 -4.03
CA GLY A 194 -0.72 18.53 -4.56
C GLY A 194 0.23 17.36 -4.78
N ILE A 195 1.46 17.68 -5.13
CA ILE A 195 2.56 16.72 -5.23
C ILE A 195 3.39 16.81 -3.95
N ILE A 196 3.35 15.78 -3.12
CA ILE A 196 4.20 15.71 -1.92
C ILE A 196 5.65 15.52 -2.36
N THR A 197 6.56 16.31 -1.79
CA THR A 197 7.99 16.30 -2.07
C THR A 197 8.81 15.75 -0.92
N LYS A 198 8.37 15.99 0.34
CA LYS A 198 9.02 15.49 1.55
C LYS A 198 7.99 15.04 2.59
N MET A 199 8.39 14.09 3.42
CA MET A 199 7.65 13.68 4.61
C MET A 199 8.59 13.54 5.81
N THR A 200 8.14 14.05 6.94
CA THR A 200 8.80 13.86 8.24
C THR A 200 8.01 12.82 9.02
N LEU A 201 8.70 11.78 9.50
CA LEU A 201 8.12 10.63 10.17
C LEU A 201 8.66 10.54 11.59
N ASP A 202 7.80 10.25 12.55
CA ASP A 202 8.21 9.90 13.90
C ASP A 202 9.02 8.60 13.90
N ILE A 203 10.08 8.57 14.68
CA ILE A 203 10.95 7.42 14.87
C ILE A 203 11.06 7.05 16.35
N GLN A 204 11.55 5.86 16.60
CA GLN A 204 11.89 5.36 17.93
C GLN A 204 13.28 4.73 17.91
N LYS A 205 13.84 4.37 19.05
CA LYS A 205 15.08 3.58 19.08
C LYS A 205 14.89 2.27 18.35
N THR A 206 15.95 1.82 17.66
CA THR A 206 15.90 0.56 16.93
C THR A 206 15.57 -0.62 17.83
N TYR A 207 15.01 -1.65 17.25
CA TYR A 207 14.61 -2.87 17.93
C TYR A 207 14.72 -4.08 17.02
N GLN A 208 14.85 -5.24 17.63
CA GLN A 208 14.77 -6.52 16.93
C GLN A 208 13.36 -7.09 17.01
N VAL A 209 13.02 -7.87 15.99
CA VAL A 209 11.76 -8.60 15.91
C VAL A 209 12.05 -10.06 15.57
N ARG A 210 11.26 -10.97 16.14
CA ARG A 210 11.18 -12.35 15.72
C ARG A 210 9.79 -12.67 15.19
N GLN A 211 9.69 -13.62 14.29
CA GLN A 211 8.44 -14.08 13.69
C GLN A 211 8.22 -15.56 13.96
N ASP A 212 7.19 -15.88 14.74
CA ASP A 212 6.75 -17.25 15.02
C ASP A 212 5.48 -17.53 14.18
N LEU A 213 5.39 -18.73 13.59
CA LEU A 213 4.30 -19.14 12.72
C LEU A 213 3.55 -20.33 13.31
N PHE A 214 2.22 -20.27 13.18
CA PHE A 214 1.34 -21.38 13.55
C PHE A 214 0.42 -21.74 12.40
N GLN A 215 -0.02 -22.99 12.34
CA GLN A 215 -0.90 -23.52 11.31
C GLN A 215 -2.18 -24.12 11.89
N ASP A 216 -3.22 -24.11 11.07
CA ASP A 216 -4.48 -24.81 11.35
C ASP A 216 -5.15 -24.37 12.67
N LEU A 217 -5.25 -23.04 12.90
CA LEU A 217 -6.02 -22.51 14.03
C LEU A 217 -7.51 -22.85 13.83
N PRO A 218 -8.15 -23.61 14.76
CA PRO A 218 -9.55 -23.93 14.63
C PRO A 218 -10.42 -22.65 14.60
N LEU A 219 -11.41 -22.61 13.72
CA LEU A 219 -12.29 -21.43 13.60
C LEU A 219 -12.97 -21.12 14.93
N GLN A 220 -13.46 -22.12 15.66
CA GLN A 220 -14.12 -21.87 16.95
C GLN A 220 -13.17 -21.23 17.95
N SER A 221 -11.91 -21.68 18.01
CA SER A 221 -10.89 -21.03 18.88
C SER A 221 -10.64 -19.57 18.49
N LEU A 222 -10.63 -19.26 17.17
CA LEU A 222 -10.52 -17.87 16.74
C LEU A 222 -11.72 -17.05 17.22
N LEU A 223 -12.94 -17.55 17.08
CA LEU A 223 -14.14 -16.80 17.46
C LEU A 223 -14.21 -16.58 18.98
N ASP A 224 -13.81 -17.58 19.76
CA ASP A 224 -13.81 -17.52 21.23
C ASP A 224 -12.70 -16.62 21.81
N HIS A 225 -11.56 -16.50 21.10
CA HIS A 225 -10.34 -15.81 21.57
C HIS A 225 -9.82 -14.77 20.56
N PHE A 226 -10.71 -14.14 19.77
CA PHE A 226 -10.34 -13.26 18.68
C PHE A 226 -9.38 -12.15 19.10
N GLU A 227 -9.70 -11.44 20.18
CA GLU A 227 -8.86 -10.34 20.66
C GLU A 227 -7.53 -10.83 21.25
N GLU A 228 -7.53 -11.93 21.99
CA GLU A 228 -6.32 -12.49 22.59
C GLU A 228 -5.34 -12.96 21.53
N ILE A 229 -5.84 -13.62 20.48
CA ILE A 229 -5.03 -14.09 19.35
C ILE A 229 -4.40 -12.91 18.63
N LEU A 230 -5.17 -11.88 18.29
CA LEU A 230 -4.66 -10.69 17.59
C LEU A 230 -3.76 -9.81 18.45
N ALA A 231 -3.86 -9.90 19.78
CA ALA A 231 -2.99 -9.22 20.73
C ALA A 231 -1.76 -10.05 21.15
N SER A 232 -1.60 -11.29 20.65
CA SER A 232 -0.51 -12.21 21.06
C SER A 232 0.89 -11.76 20.60
N GLY A 233 0.98 -10.73 19.75
CA GLY A 233 2.23 -10.16 19.27
C GLY A 233 2.17 -8.67 19.03
N TYR A 234 3.32 -8.09 18.70
CA TYR A 234 3.43 -6.70 18.26
C TYR A 234 2.70 -6.47 16.93
N SER A 235 2.74 -7.48 16.06
CA SER A 235 2.03 -7.50 14.77
C SER A 235 1.59 -8.93 14.50
N VAL A 236 0.29 -9.13 14.28
CA VAL A 236 -0.29 -10.45 14.02
C VAL A 236 -1.06 -10.41 12.71
N SER A 237 -0.87 -11.42 11.86
CA SER A 237 -1.60 -11.63 10.62
C SER A 237 -2.20 -13.02 10.61
N LEU A 238 -3.50 -13.11 10.27
CA LEU A 238 -4.19 -14.37 10.07
C LEU A 238 -4.39 -14.60 8.58
N PHE A 239 -4.04 -15.78 8.07
CA PHE A 239 -4.23 -16.14 6.67
C PHE A 239 -5.24 -17.27 6.54
N THR A 240 -6.24 -17.09 5.63
CA THR A 240 -7.29 -18.06 5.39
C THR A 240 -7.66 -18.11 3.90
N ASP A 241 -8.05 -19.29 3.44
CA ASP A 241 -8.69 -19.49 2.14
C ASP A 241 -10.21 -19.66 2.26
N TRP A 242 -10.78 -19.45 3.45
CA TRP A 242 -12.19 -19.58 3.79
C TRP A 242 -12.72 -21.01 3.64
N GLN A 243 -11.83 -22.02 3.81
CA GLN A 243 -12.20 -23.43 3.75
C GLN A 243 -11.94 -24.14 5.09
N ASP A 244 -12.50 -25.31 5.26
CA ASP A 244 -12.23 -26.26 6.36
C ASP A 244 -12.45 -25.70 7.79
N LYS A 245 -13.20 -24.59 7.93
CA LYS A 245 -13.48 -23.93 9.23
C LYS A 245 -12.22 -23.73 10.08
N LYS A 246 -11.19 -23.19 9.46
CA LYS A 246 -9.91 -22.90 10.11
C LYS A 246 -9.20 -21.68 9.50
N ILE A 247 -8.28 -21.12 10.25
CA ILE A 247 -7.25 -20.18 9.76
C ILE A 247 -6.03 -21.01 9.38
N SER A 248 -5.62 -20.92 8.13
CA SER A 248 -4.53 -21.73 7.59
C SER A 248 -3.20 -21.42 8.25
N GLN A 249 -2.91 -20.14 8.53
CA GLN A 249 -1.67 -19.71 9.16
C GLN A 249 -1.91 -18.50 10.07
N VAL A 250 -1.20 -18.46 11.20
CA VAL A 250 -1.10 -17.30 12.10
C VAL A 250 0.36 -16.90 12.18
N TRP A 251 0.66 -15.67 11.75
CA TRP A 251 2.01 -15.11 11.80
C TRP A 251 2.08 -14.11 12.95
N VAL A 252 2.87 -14.41 13.96
CA VAL A 252 3.02 -13.62 15.16
C VAL A 252 4.41 -13.00 15.20
N LYS A 253 4.48 -11.68 15.09
CA LYS A 253 5.73 -10.91 15.15
C LYS A 253 5.83 -10.23 16.51
N ARG A 254 6.93 -10.47 17.22
CA ARG A 254 7.17 -9.94 18.57
C ARG A 254 8.49 -9.18 18.63
N LYS A 255 8.50 -8.05 19.32
CA LYS A 255 9.77 -7.37 19.68
C LYS A 255 10.59 -8.31 20.56
N VAL A 256 11.90 -8.30 20.37
CA VAL A 256 12.82 -9.11 21.16
C VAL A 256 13.34 -8.27 22.30
N GLU A 257 13.00 -8.70 23.51
CA GLU A 257 13.48 -8.17 24.78
C GLU A 257 14.35 -9.23 25.47
N ALA A 258 15.06 -8.86 26.52
CA ALA A 258 16.01 -9.75 27.19
C ALA A 258 15.38 -11.08 27.69
N ASP A 259 14.09 -11.06 28.02
CA ASP A 259 13.32 -12.19 28.55
C ASP A 259 12.33 -12.79 27.52
N THR A 260 12.39 -12.40 26.25
CA THR A 260 11.48 -12.90 25.23
C THR A 260 11.63 -14.40 25.01
N LYS A 261 10.68 -15.18 25.52
CA LYS A 261 10.64 -16.66 25.40
C LYS A 261 10.04 -17.10 24.06
N SER A 262 10.28 -18.35 23.68
CA SER A 262 9.53 -19.01 22.61
C SER A 262 8.03 -19.04 22.93
N MET A 263 7.17 -18.98 21.92
CA MET A 263 5.72 -19.09 22.10
C MET A 263 5.24 -20.52 22.41
N GLY A 264 6.13 -21.50 22.37
CA GLY A 264 5.75 -22.91 22.53
C GLY A 264 5.18 -23.51 21.23
N PRO A 265 4.73 -24.78 21.33
CA PRO A 265 4.28 -25.54 20.15
C PRO A 265 2.82 -25.31 19.77
N ASP A 266 2.06 -24.60 20.59
CA ASP A 266 0.60 -24.40 20.42
C ASP A 266 0.20 -22.96 20.68
N LEU A 267 -0.72 -22.46 19.85
CA LEU A 267 -1.37 -21.15 20.01
C LEU A 267 -2.89 -21.34 19.82
N PHE A 268 -3.64 -21.44 20.90
CA PHE A 268 -5.10 -21.64 20.88
C PHE A 268 -5.54 -22.84 20.00
N GLY A 269 -4.75 -23.91 19.98
CA GLY A 269 -4.99 -25.11 19.17
C GLY A 269 -4.24 -25.12 17.83
N ALA A 270 -3.78 -23.96 17.33
CA ALA A 270 -2.90 -23.91 16.16
C ALA A 270 -1.51 -24.47 16.50
N LYS A 271 -0.92 -25.23 15.58
CA LYS A 271 0.39 -25.88 15.79
C LYS A 271 1.53 -25.07 15.22
N ALA A 272 2.61 -24.94 15.97
CA ALA A 272 3.80 -24.25 15.51
C ALA A 272 4.31 -24.85 14.18
N ALA A 273 4.63 -23.99 13.22
CA ALA A 273 5.21 -24.42 11.95
C ALA A 273 6.61 -25.01 12.17
N THR A 274 6.99 -26.00 11.35
CA THR A 274 8.30 -26.67 11.40
C THR A 274 9.23 -26.24 10.26
N LYS A 275 8.75 -25.37 9.37
CA LYS A 275 9.51 -24.82 8.23
C LYS A 275 8.97 -23.45 7.87
N ASN A 276 9.74 -22.69 7.08
CA ASN A 276 9.29 -21.41 6.52
C ASN A 276 8.09 -21.62 5.59
N LEU A 277 7.12 -20.73 5.65
CA LEU A 277 5.86 -20.78 4.89
C LEU A 277 5.68 -19.50 4.07
N HIS A 278 5.04 -19.65 2.91
CA HIS A 278 4.47 -18.54 2.16
C HIS A 278 2.98 -18.40 2.53
N PRO A 279 2.41 -17.16 2.60
CA PRO A 279 0.97 -17.01 2.84
C PRO A 279 0.11 -17.78 1.84
N ILE A 280 0.48 -17.73 0.55
CA ILE A 280 -0.11 -18.56 -0.50
C ILE A 280 0.60 -19.93 -0.46
N THR A 281 -0.04 -20.92 0.09
CA THR A 281 0.55 -22.22 0.46
C THR A 281 1.25 -22.99 -0.67
N LYS A 282 0.93 -22.66 -1.93
CA LYS A 282 1.53 -23.31 -3.12
C LYS A 282 2.85 -22.65 -3.57
N LEU A 283 3.20 -21.48 -3.02
CA LEU A 283 4.41 -20.75 -3.38
C LEU A 283 5.57 -21.05 -2.43
N SER A 284 6.79 -20.87 -2.94
CA SER A 284 8.01 -20.96 -2.15
C SER A 284 8.10 -19.82 -1.14
N ALA A 285 8.55 -20.09 0.07
CA ALA A 285 8.82 -19.08 1.09
C ALA A 285 10.13 -18.31 0.87
N GLU A 286 10.84 -18.51 -0.23
CA GLU A 286 12.14 -17.90 -0.52
C GLU A 286 12.13 -16.38 -0.47
N ASN A 287 11.05 -15.77 -0.97
CA ASN A 287 10.84 -14.32 -0.98
C ASN A 287 10.27 -13.77 0.34
N CYS A 288 9.88 -14.64 1.28
CA CYS A 288 9.39 -14.22 2.59
C CYS A 288 10.56 -13.80 3.51
N THR A 289 10.27 -12.87 4.43
CA THR A 289 11.20 -12.53 5.51
C THR A 289 11.42 -13.70 6.44
N GLU A 290 12.56 -13.71 7.15
CA GLU A 290 12.99 -14.84 8.00
C GLU A 290 11.96 -15.12 9.10
N GLN A 291 11.70 -16.40 9.32
CA GLN A 291 10.67 -16.95 10.21
C GLN A 291 11.30 -17.82 11.31
N MET A 292 10.52 -18.75 11.89
CA MET A 292 10.97 -19.74 12.87
C MET A 292 11.53 -19.12 14.16
N GLY A 293 11.06 -17.92 14.50
CA GLY A 293 11.47 -17.25 15.72
C GLY A 293 12.90 -16.71 15.70
N VAL A 294 13.55 -16.63 14.55
CA VAL A 294 14.91 -16.09 14.41
C VAL A 294 14.87 -14.57 14.56
N PRO A 295 15.53 -13.96 15.58
CA PRO A 295 15.61 -12.54 15.73
C PRO A 295 16.31 -11.84 14.55
N GLY A 296 15.89 -10.61 14.25
CA GLY A 296 16.53 -9.78 13.24
C GLY A 296 16.01 -8.36 13.29
N PRO A 297 16.61 -7.44 12.51
CA PRO A 297 16.23 -6.04 12.52
C PRO A 297 14.76 -5.87 12.10
N TRP A 298 14.10 -4.88 12.69
CA TRP A 298 12.68 -4.59 12.51
C TRP A 298 12.26 -4.53 11.03
N TYR A 299 13.08 -3.91 10.17
CA TYR A 299 12.78 -3.73 8.75
C TYR A 299 12.88 -5.02 7.92
N GLU A 300 13.56 -6.06 8.43
CA GLU A 300 13.63 -7.39 7.81
C GLU A 300 12.64 -8.39 8.41
N ARG A 301 11.86 -8.00 9.40
CA ARG A 301 10.91 -8.90 10.08
C ARG A 301 9.48 -8.41 10.04
N LEU A 302 9.23 -7.08 10.11
CA LEU A 302 7.88 -6.53 10.04
C LEU A 302 7.23 -6.75 8.66
N PRO A 303 7.90 -6.52 7.51
CA PRO A 303 7.34 -6.91 6.22
C PRO A 303 7.19 -8.43 6.10
N HIS A 304 6.29 -8.88 5.22
CA HIS A 304 6.18 -10.29 4.89
C HIS A 304 7.21 -10.72 3.85
N PHE A 305 7.63 -9.77 2.99
CA PHE A 305 8.47 -10.05 1.83
C PHE A 305 9.78 -9.24 1.87
N LYS A 306 10.83 -9.86 1.36
CA LYS A 306 12.17 -9.25 1.24
C LYS A 306 12.21 -8.22 0.12
N MET A 307 12.99 -7.16 0.29
CA MET A 307 13.14 -6.07 -0.70
C MET A 307 13.73 -6.55 -2.05
N GLY A 308 14.58 -7.57 -2.05
CA GLY A 308 15.25 -8.09 -3.25
C GLY A 308 14.41 -9.05 -4.11
N PHE A 309 13.16 -9.32 -3.74
CA PHE A 309 12.30 -10.30 -4.40
C PHE A 309 10.97 -9.69 -4.82
N THR A 310 10.29 -10.32 -5.78
CA THR A 310 8.91 -9.99 -6.10
C THR A 310 8.01 -10.35 -4.91
N PRO A 311 7.28 -9.37 -4.34
CA PRO A 311 6.39 -9.65 -3.22
C PRO A 311 5.13 -10.38 -3.69
N SER A 312 4.55 -11.22 -2.81
CA SER A 312 3.34 -12.01 -3.08
C SER A 312 3.50 -12.86 -4.36
N SER A 313 2.54 -12.85 -5.29
CA SER A 313 2.67 -13.57 -6.56
C SER A 313 3.13 -12.69 -7.73
N GLY A 314 2.99 -11.36 -7.63
CA GLY A 314 3.32 -10.40 -8.67
C GLY A 314 2.24 -10.23 -9.74
N GLU A 315 1.44 -11.27 -10.01
CA GLU A 315 0.29 -11.23 -10.94
C GLU A 315 -0.98 -11.53 -10.15
N GLU A 316 -1.58 -10.47 -9.59
CA GLU A 316 -2.71 -10.58 -8.68
C GLU A 316 -3.62 -9.37 -8.77
N LEU A 317 -4.86 -9.50 -8.25
CA LEU A 317 -5.74 -8.39 -7.90
C LEU A 317 -5.87 -8.32 -6.39
N GLN A 318 -6.16 -7.13 -5.86
CA GLN A 318 -6.37 -6.98 -4.41
C GLN A 318 -7.60 -6.13 -4.09
N SER A 319 -8.33 -6.56 -3.07
CA SER A 319 -9.36 -5.76 -2.38
C SER A 319 -9.14 -5.85 -0.87
N GLU A 320 -9.60 -4.84 -0.12
CA GLU A 320 -9.48 -4.82 1.35
C GLU A 320 -10.53 -3.91 1.94
N TYR A 321 -11.11 -4.33 3.06
CA TYR A 321 -12.18 -3.64 3.74
C TYR A 321 -11.89 -3.54 5.24
N PHE A 322 -12.02 -2.33 5.79
CA PHE A 322 -11.82 -2.04 7.22
C PHE A 322 -13.17 -2.02 7.92
N VAL A 323 -13.30 -2.86 8.90
CA VAL A 323 -14.48 -2.94 9.77
C VAL A 323 -14.10 -2.45 11.16
N PRO A 324 -14.95 -1.68 11.87
CA PRO A 324 -14.72 -1.37 13.27
C PRO A 324 -14.46 -2.64 14.07
N LYS A 325 -13.41 -2.65 14.90
CA LYS A 325 -12.95 -3.83 15.64
C LYS A 325 -14.07 -4.48 16.46
N MET A 326 -15.00 -3.69 16.99
CA MET A 326 -16.16 -4.17 17.75
C MET A 326 -17.10 -5.08 16.94
N HIS A 327 -17.06 -5.04 15.62
CA HIS A 327 -17.86 -5.86 14.71
C HIS A 327 -17.04 -6.92 13.97
N ALA A 328 -15.79 -7.13 14.38
CA ALA A 328 -14.84 -7.98 13.64
C ALA A 328 -15.29 -9.45 13.58
N VAL A 329 -15.83 -9.98 14.66
CA VAL A 329 -16.27 -11.39 14.75
C VAL A 329 -17.49 -11.61 13.85
N GLU A 330 -18.48 -10.72 13.92
CA GLU A 330 -19.69 -10.81 13.09
C GLU A 330 -19.36 -10.66 11.60
N ALA A 331 -18.47 -9.71 11.26
CA ALA A 331 -18.00 -9.53 9.88
C ALA A 331 -17.22 -10.75 9.38
N PHE A 332 -16.37 -11.34 10.24
CA PHE A 332 -15.68 -12.58 9.92
C PHE A 332 -16.67 -13.71 9.61
N GLN A 333 -17.68 -13.90 10.47
CA GLN A 333 -18.71 -14.93 10.29
C GLN A 333 -19.57 -14.71 9.03
N ALA A 334 -19.83 -13.44 8.65
CA ALA A 334 -20.51 -13.11 7.40
C ALA A 334 -19.66 -13.54 6.19
N LEU A 335 -18.37 -13.22 6.19
CA LEU A 335 -17.44 -13.61 5.11
C LEU A 335 -17.19 -15.12 5.05
N GLU A 336 -17.15 -15.80 6.19
CA GLU A 336 -16.98 -17.25 6.27
C GLU A 336 -18.11 -17.99 5.51
N LYS A 337 -19.34 -17.53 5.64
CA LYS A 337 -20.50 -18.07 4.90
C LYS A 337 -20.33 -17.92 3.38
N MET A 338 -19.54 -16.97 2.92
CA MET A 338 -19.25 -16.75 1.51
C MET A 338 -18.07 -17.59 0.99
N GLY A 339 -17.47 -18.45 1.80
CA GLY A 339 -16.26 -19.20 1.45
C GLY A 339 -16.34 -19.90 0.09
N SER A 340 -17.46 -20.54 -0.24
CA SER A 340 -17.68 -21.22 -1.52
C SER A 340 -17.71 -20.27 -2.73
N ILE A 341 -18.07 -19.00 -2.54
CA ILE A 341 -18.09 -17.96 -3.58
C ILE A 341 -16.70 -17.34 -3.72
N ILE A 342 -16.01 -17.11 -2.61
CA ILE A 342 -14.70 -16.46 -2.53
C ILE A 342 -13.58 -17.37 -3.05
N TYR A 343 -13.53 -18.61 -2.56
CA TYR A 343 -12.42 -19.56 -2.76
C TYR A 343 -12.02 -19.78 -4.24
N PRO A 344 -12.94 -19.94 -5.20
CA PRO A 344 -12.55 -20.24 -6.60
C PRO A 344 -11.65 -19.20 -7.23
N GLN A 345 -11.77 -17.92 -6.84
CA GLN A 345 -10.96 -16.82 -7.38
C GLN A 345 -9.88 -16.33 -6.41
N LEU A 346 -9.89 -16.82 -5.17
CA LEU A 346 -8.95 -16.41 -4.14
C LEU A 346 -7.57 -17.07 -4.32
N MET A 347 -6.53 -16.33 -3.98
CA MET A 347 -5.20 -16.86 -3.72
C MET A 347 -4.97 -17.01 -2.22
N ILE A 348 -5.28 -15.95 -1.45
CA ILE A 348 -5.27 -15.93 0.02
C ILE A 348 -6.01 -14.70 0.54
N SER A 349 -6.63 -14.80 1.72
CA SER A 349 -7.06 -13.66 2.53
C SER A 349 -6.12 -13.45 3.71
N GLU A 350 -5.93 -12.18 4.09
CA GLU A 350 -5.18 -11.79 5.28
C GLU A 350 -6.06 -10.92 6.17
N ILE A 351 -6.08 -11.20 7.48
CA ILE A 351 -6.84 -10.45 8.47
C ILE A 351 -5.87 -9.80 9.43
N ARG A 352 -6.00 -8.49 9.63
CA ARG A 352 -5.08 -7.67 10.43
C ARG A 352 -5.82 -6.66 11.28
N THR A 353 -5.19 -6.20 12.36
CA THR A 353 -5.69 -5.11 13.19
C THR A 353 -4.93 -3.82 12.93
N ILE A 354 -5.63 -2.70 13.01
CA ILE A 354 -5.07 -1.36 12.86
C ILE A 354 -5.69 -0.45 13.92
N ALA A 355 -4.84 0.23 14.71
CA ALA A 355 -5.30 1.22 15.68
C ALA A 355 -5.89 2.46 14.99
N ALA A 356 -6.79 3.13 15.69
CA ALA A 356 -7.44 4.37 15.25
C ALA A 356 -6.43 5.49 14.95
N ASP A 357 -6.83 6.38 14.04
CA ASP A 357 -6.13 7.62 13.74
C ASP A 357 -7.09 8.81 13.64
N SER A 358 -6.59 10.02 13.33
CA SER A 358 -7.36 11.26 13.22
C SER A 358 -7.46 11.81 11.79
N PHE A 359 -6.90 11.12 10.77
CA PHE A 359 -6.85 11.65 9.42
C PHE A 359 -8.21 11.58 8.72
N TRP A 360 -8.58 12.67 8.04
CA TRP A 360 -9.93 12.85 7.51
C TRP A 360 -10.38 11.75 6.55
N MET A 361 -9.50 11.31 5.65
CA MET A 361 -9.82 10.29 4.66
C MET A 361 -9.25 8.90 5.00
N SER A 362 -8.81 8.70 6.25
CA SER A 362 -8.37 7.38 6.70
C SER A 362 -9.56 6.43 6.91
N PRO A 363 -9.47 5.17 6.46
CA PRO A 363 -10.48 4.15 6.82
C PRO A 363 -10.53 3.86 8.32
N CYS A 364 -9.45 4.15 9.07
CA CYS A 364 -9.35 3.91 10.51
C CYS A 364 -9.62 5.17 11.36
N ARG A 365 -10.17 6.24 10.74
CA ARG A 365 -10.43 7.47 11.47
C ARG A 365 -11.39 7.24 12.64
N ASN A 366 -10.94 7.61 13.88
CA ASN A 366 -11.66 7.49 15.13
C ASN A 366 -12.15 6.07 15.48
N GLN A 367 -11.59 5.03 14.88
CA GLN A 367 -11.98 3.64 15.15
C GLN A 367 -10.81 2.67 15.01
N ASP A 368 -10.58 1.85 16.04
CA ASP A 368 -9.78 0.64 15.87
C ASP A 368 -10.47 -0.27 14.88
N SER A 369 -9.71 -0.82 13.95
CA SER A 369 -10.27 -1.55 12.81
C SER A 369 -9.65 -2.93 12.65
N VAL A 370 -10.41 -3.84 12.06
CA VAL A 370 -9.92 -5.09 11.48
C VAL A 370 -10.03 -4.97 9.96
N ALA A 371 -8.93 -5.22 9.28
CA ALA A 371 -8.88 -5.24 7.82
C ALA A 371 -9.01 -6.68 7.31
N PHE A 372 -9.96 -6.91 6.43
CA PHE A 372 -10.14 -8.13 5.66
C PHE A 372 -9.59 -7.91 4.26
N HIS A 373 -8.39 -8.43 4.02
CA HIS A 373 -7.68 -8.33 2.75
C HIS A 373 -7.85 -9.60 1.92
N PHE A 374 -8.01 -9.41 0.61
CA PHE A 374 -8.14 -10.49 -0.36
C PHE A 374 -7.10 -10.29 -1.47
N THR A 375 -6.27 -11.30 -1.67
CA THR A 375 -5.42 -11.45 -2.85
C THR A 375 -6.10 -12.41 -3.80
N TRP A 376 -6.48 -11.92 -4.97
CA TRP A 376 -7.23 -12.64 -5.99
C TRP A 376 -6.35 -13.08 -7.14
N LYS A 377 -6.76 -14.14 -7.83
CA LYS A 377 -6.27 -14.45 -9.18
C LYS A 377 -6.56 -13.28 -10.11
N GLN A 378 -5.72 -13.08 -11.12
CA GLN A 378 -5.87 -11.96 -12.06
C GLN A 378 -7.04 -12.21 -13.07
N ASN A 379 -8.22 -12.45 -12.54
CA ASN A 379 -9.47 -12.70 -13.27
C ASN A 379 -10.51 -11.64 -12.90
N TRP A 380 -10.35 -10.43 -13.49
CA TRP A 380 -11.23 -9.30 -13.17
C TRP A 380 -12.69 -9.57 -13.46
N GLU A 381 -13.00 -10.33 -14.52
CA GLU A 381 -14.38 -10.65 -14.88
C GLU A 381 -15.13 -11.31 -13.72
N GLU A 382 -14.55 -12.32 -13.09
CA GLU A 382 -15.18 -13.03 -11.97
C GLU A 382 -15.03 -12.26 -10.65
N VAL A 383 -13.86 -11.72 -10.36
CA VAL A 383 -13.63 -10.94 -9.13
C VAL A 383 -14.61 -9.76 -9.06
N SER A 384 -14.86 -9.06 -10.18
CA SER A 384 -15.77 -7.92 -10.22
C SER A 384 -17.25 -8.28 -9.91
N LYS A 385 -17.63 -9.55 -9.97
CA LYS A 385 -18.96 -10.06 -9.59
C LYS A 385 -19.02 -10.43 -8.10
N ILE A 386 -17.87 -10.78 -7.51
CA ILE A 386 -17.76 -11.18 -6.09
C ILE A 386 -17.70 -9.94 -5.18
N LEU A 387 -16.97 -8.88 -5.58
CA LEU A 387 -16.81 -7.69 -4.75
C LEU A 387 -18.13 -7.10 -4.24
N PRO A 388 -19.18 -6.87 -5.07
CA PRO A 388 -20.44 -6.35 -4.58
C PRO A 388 -21.13 -7.25 -3.55
N GLN A 389 -20.92 -8.56 -3.61
CA GLN A 389 -21.50 -9.50 -2.65
C GLN A 389 -20.77 -9.38 -1.29
N ILE A 390 -19.44 -9.32 -1.30
CA ILE A 390 -18.63 -9.06 -0.09
C ILE A 390 -19.04 -7.71 0.53
N GLU A 391 -19.17 -6.68 -0.30
CA GLU A 391 -19.55 -5.33 0.13
C GLU A 391 -20.94 -5.26 0.73
N ALA A 392 -21.88 -6.06 0.23
CA ALA A 392 -23.24 -6.19 0.78
C ALA A 392 -23.21 -6.88 2.16
N GLU A 393 -22.44 -7.96 2.33
CA GLU A 393 -22.28 -8.64 3.62
C GLU A 393 -21.58 -7.75 4.66
N LEU A 394 -20.65 -6.89 4.23
CA LEU A 394 -19.93 -5.97 5.11
C LEU A 394 -20.65 -4.63 5.32
N ALA A 395 -21.69 -4.32 4.56
CA ALA A 395 -22.43 -3.06 4.67
C ALA A 395 -23.02 -2.78 6.07
N PRO A 396 -23.60 -3.77 6.80
CA PRO A 396 -24.11 -3.56 8.16
C PRO A 396 -23.06 -3.08 9.16
N PHE A 397 -21.79 -3.33 8.88
CA PHE A 397 -20.67 -2.98 9.75
C PHE A 397 -19.98 -1.67 9.33
N ASN A 398 -20.55 -0.90 8.41
CA ASN A 398 -19.96 0.35 7.91
C ASN A 398 -18.52 0.19 7.36
N ALA A 399 -18.23 -0.93 6.73
CA ALA A 399 -16.89 -1.24 6.22
C ALA A 399 -16.41 -0.20 5.22
N ARG A 400 -15.16 0.27 5.36
CA ARG A 400 -14.52 1.24 4.47
C ARG A 400 -13.50 0.53 3.59
N PRO A 401 -13.52 0.70 2.24
CA PRO A 401 -12.54 0.08 1.37
C PRO A 401 -11.18 0.78 1.47
N HIS A 402 -10.10 0.04 1.18
CA HIS A 402 -8.76 0.61 1.01
C HIS A 402 -8.66 1.39 -0.30
N TRP A 403 -8.29 2.68 -0.23
CA TRP A 403 -8.26 3.60 -1.37
C TRP A 403 -7.42 3.14 -2.57
N GLY A 404 -6.33 2.43 -2.34
CA GLY A 404 -5.43 1.95 -3.39
C GLY A 404 -5.79 0.58 -3.96
N LYS A 405 -6.87 -0.05 -3.50
CA LYS A 405 -7.29 -1.39 -3.91
C LYS A 405 -8.61 -1.38 -4.68
N LEU A 406 -9.05 -2.54 -5.16
CA LEU A 406 -10.27 -2.68 -5.93
C LEU A 406 -11.49 -2.72 -5.01
N PHE A 407 -12.52 -1.97 -5.35
CA PHE A 407 -13.83 -2.00 -4.70
C PHE A 407 -14.92 -1.54 -5.66
N LYS A 408 -16.17 -1.81 -5.31
CA LYS A 408 -17.39 -1.48 -6.07
C LYS A 408 -18.43 -0.76 -5.20
N VAL A 409 -18.09 -0.36 -3.98
CA VAL A 409 -18.99 0.36 -3.07
C VAL A 409 -19.63 1.54 -3.78
N ASP A 410 -20.96 1.68 -3.67
CA ASP A 410 -21.66 2.83 -4.25
C ASP A 410 -21.05 4.13 -3.72
N PRO A 411 -20.69 5.09 -4.59
CA PRO A 411 -20.08 6.35 -4.19
C PRO A 411 -20.91 7.16 -3.18
N LYS A 412 -22.26 7.02 -3.19
CA LYS A 412 -23.12 7.67 -2.19
C LYS A 412 -22.91 7.07 -0.81
N VAL A 413 -22.95 5.73 -0.72
CA VAL A 413 -22.69 4.99 0.51
C VAL A 413 -21.28 5.26 1.00
N LEU A 414 -20.29 5.29 0.10
CA LEU A 414 -18.90 5.55 0.45
C LEU A 414 -18.73 6.92 1.15
N LYS A 415 -19.39 7.96 0.62
CA LYS A 415 -19.33 9.31 1.18
C LYS A 415 -19.92 9.42 2.58
N GLU A 416 -21.01 8.72 2.84
CA GLU A 416 -21.65 8.70 4.15
C GLU A 416 -20.75 8.12 5.25
N ARG A 417 -19.77 7.28 4.85
CA ARG A 417 -18.80 6.67 5.77
C ARG A 417 -17.61 7.57 6.13
N TYR A 418 -17.43 8.71 5.44
CA TYR A 418 -16.34 9.66 5.67
C TYR A 418 -16.87 11.01 6.12
N GLU A 419 -17.08 11.17 7.42
CA GLU A 419 -17.68 12.37 8.04
C GLU A 419 -16.94 13.68 7.73
N MET A 420 -15.60 13.62 7.50
CA MET A 420 -14.76 14.79 7.17
C MET A 420 -14.63 15.04 5.66
N LEU A 421 -15.42 14.38 4.84
CA LEU A 421 -15.40 14.59 3.39
C LEU A 421 -15.73 16.02 2.99
N PRO A 422 -16.72 16.74 3.60
CA PRO A 422 -16.98 18.13 3.28
C PRO A 422 -15.77 19.04 3.52
N GLU A 423 -15.07 18.87 4.63
CA GLU A 423 -13.86 19.62 5.00
C GLU A 423 -12.70 19.28 4.06
N PHE A 424 -12.54 18.00 3.72
CA PHE A 424 -11.56 17.54 2.74
C PHE A 424 -11.79 18.19 1.37
N LEU A 425 -13.04 18.30 0.92
CA LEU A 425 -13.39 18.96 -0.33
C LEU A 425 -13.09 20.47 -0.28
N GLN A 426 -13.25 21.14 0.87
CA GLN A 426 -12.87 22.54 1.03
C GLN A 426 -11.35 22.71 0.94
N LEU A 427 -10.59 21.85 1.60
CA LEU A 427 -9.12 21.81 1.55
C LEU A 427 -8.64 21.57 0.11
N ALA A 428 -9.24 20.62 -0.58
CA ALA A 428 -8.90 20.32 -1.97
C ALA A 428 -9.15 21.51 -2.90
N ARG A 429 -10.26 22.25 -2.72
CA ARG A 429 -10.54 23.48 -3.49
C ARG A 429 -9.56 24.62 -3.16
N MET A 430 -9.08 24.70 -1.93
CA MET A 430 -8.11 25.72 -1.52
C MET A 430 -6.75 25.51 -2.22
N TYR A 431 -6.28 24.26 -2.31
CA TYR A 431 -4.99 23.93 -2.91
C TYR A 431 -5.06 23.68 -4.43
N ASP A 432 -6.22 23.29 -4.93
CA ASP A 432 -6.48 23.03 -6.35
C ASP A 432 -7.83 23.61 -6.80
N PRO A 433 -7.98 24.94 -6.88
CA PRO A 433 -9.25 25.57 -7.22
C PRO A 433 -9.73 25.24 -8.64
N GLN A 434 -8.84 24.88 -9.56
CA GLN A 434 -9.15 24.52 -10.94
C GLN A 434 -9.30 23.01 -11.14
N GLY A 435 -9.05 22.21 -10.11
CA GLY A 435 -9.17 20.75 -10.15
C GLY A 435 -8.13 20.07 -11.03
N HIS A 436 -6.90 20.56 -11.08
CA HIS A 436 -5.81 19.95 -11.86
C HIS A 436 -5.46 18.54 -11.40
N PHE A 437 -5.60 18.25 -10.09
CA PHE A 437 -5.34 16.92 -9.51
C PHE A 437 -6.54 15.99 -9.53
N ARG A 438 -7.68 16.42 -10.05
CA ARG A 438 -8.87 15.57 -10.20
C ARG A 438 -8.70 14.61 -11.36
N ASN A 439 -9.18 13.40 -11.18
CA ASN A 439 -9.23 12.34 -12.18
C ASN A 439 -10.55 11.57 -12.04
N LYS A 440 -10.75 10.57 -12.90
CA LYS A 440 -11.98 9.76 -12.90
C LYS A 440 -12.28 9.12 -11.54
N PHE A 441 -11.25 8.56 -10.87
CA PHE A 441 -11.42 7.95 -9.54
C PHE A 441 -11.93 8.95 -8.50
N LEU A 442 -11.27 10.10 -8.40
CA LEU A 442 -11.67 11.13 -7.44
C LEU A 442 -13.02 11.75 -7.80
N ASP A 443 -13.28 11.98 -9.08
CA ASP A 443 -14.56 12.51 -9.55
C ASP A 443 -15.71 11.59 -9.14
N LEU A 444 -15.56 10.27 -9.33
CA LEU A 444 -16.57 9.28 -8.96
C LEU A 444 -16.75 9.16 -7.44
N ASN A 445 -15.65 8.94 -6.71
CA ASN A 445 -15.72 8.51 -5.32
C ASN A 445 -15.74 9.68 -4.32
N ILE A 446 -15.24 10.86 -4.69
CA ILE A 446 -15.03 12.01 -3.79
C ILE A 446 -15.86 13.21 -4.21
N TYR A 447 -15.84 13.62 -5.50
CA TYR A 447 -16.43 14.89 -5.96
C TYR A 447 -17.86 14.79 -6.49
N VAL A 448 -18.41 13.62 -6.82
CA VAL A 448 -19.80 13.48 -7.30
C VAL A 448 -20.79 14.04 -6.27
N ARG A 449 -21.74 14.84 -6.70
CA ARG A 449 -22.83 15.40 -5.88
C ARG A 449 -23.97 14.40 -5.71
#